data_bed19e4f55d2b10e3b205a4be8fcb195
#
_entry.id   bed19e4f55d2b10e3b205a4be8fcb195
#
_cell.length_a   1.000
_cell.length_b   1.000
_cell.length_c   1.000
_cell.angle_alpha   90.00
_cell.angle_beta   90.00
_cell.angle_gamma   90.00
#
_symmetry.space_group_name_H-M   'P 1'
#
loop_
_entity.id
_entity.type
_entity.pdbx_description
1 polymer ?
#
loop_
_entity_poly.entity_id
_entity_poly.type
_entity_poly.pdbx_seq_one_letter_code
_entity_poly.pdbx_strand_id
1 'polypeptide(L)'
;MKKFLKIIIVLIIIFWIIINILSAFNLSFFGIRVFRVGSGSMEPYLKVNDLIIIKNQSNYEINDVITFEDNNNYITHRIIEKEGDLITTKGDNNNTNDPSISKEKIVGKMIYKFRILGFLSYLLLKPFSWALIFVFSALVIMIKPVEKANGKHMLRR
;
A
#
# COMPACT_ATOMS: atom_id res chain seq x y z
N MET A 1 19.82 16.07 -17.48
CA MET A 1 19.77 14.78 -16.75
C MET A 1 19.45 14.93 -15.25
N LYS A 2 20.23 15.70 -14.45
CA LYS A 2 19.98 15.83 -12.96
C LYS A 2 18.61 16.47 -12.60
N LYS A 3 18.10 17.44 -13.38
CA LYS A 3 16.76 18.04 -13.12
C LYS A 3 15.63 17.06 -13.39
N PHE A 4 15.70 16.28 -14.47
CA PHE A 4 14.73 15.26 -14.83
C PHE A 4 14.63 14.16 -13.76
N LEU A 5 15.78 13.68 -13.27
CA LEU A 5 15.82 12.68 -12.19
C LEU A 5 15.17 13.21 -10.89
N LYS A 6 15.40 14.48 -10.53
CA LYS A 6 14.74 15.10 -9.36
C LYS A 6 13.22 15.12 -9.51
N ILE A 7 12.70 15.47 -10.68
CA ILE A 7 11.25 15.48 -10.95
C ILE A 7 10.66 14.08 -10.78
N ILE A 8 11.31 13.05 -11.35
CA ILE A 8 10.85 11.66 -11.20
C ILE A 8 10.80 11.25 -9.73
N ILE A 9 11.83 11.56 -8.96
CA ILE A 9 11.87 11.22 -7.52
C ILE A 9 10.71 11.91 -6.78
N VAL A 10 10.47 13.18 -7.05
CA VAL A 10 9.36 13.92 -6.43
C VAL A 10 8.00 13.30 -6.78
N LEU A 11 7.79 12.93 -8.04
CA LEU A 11 6.55 12.27 -8.47
C LEU A 11 6.35 10.91 -7.79
N ILE A 12 7.40 10.11 -7.64
CA ILE A 12 7.35 8.84 -6.93
C ILE A 12 6.97 9.05 -5.45
N ILE A 13 7.55 10.06 -4.80
CA ILE A 13 7.25 10.38 -3.40
C ILE A 13 5.79 10.82 -3.25
N ILE A 14 5.30 11.71 -4.12
CA ILE A 14 3.91 12.18 -4.12
C ILE A 14 2.96 11.00 -4.33
N PHE A 15 3.20 10.16 -5.32
CA PHE A 15 2.41 8.96 -5.60
C PHE A 15 2.36 8.03 -4.39
N TRP A 16 3.51 7.81 -3.75
CA TRP A 16 3.60 6.99 -2.54
C TRP A 16 2.82 7.59 -1.37
N ILE A 17 2.89 8.92 -1.14
CA ILE A 17 2.11 9.63 -0.11
C ILE A 17 0.61 9.44 -0.36
N ILE A 18 0.15 9.61 -1.61
CA ILE A 18 -1.26 9.45 -1.98
C ILE A 18 -1.75 8.04 -1.64
N ILE A 19 -1.00 6.99 -2.00
CA ILE A 19 -1.36 5.59 -1.70
C ILE A 19 -1.50 5.37 -0.19
N ASN A 20 -0.59 5.93 0.61
CA ASN A 20 -0.66 5.79 2.07
C ASN A 20 -1.86 6.53 2.67
N ILE A 21 -2.21 7.71 2.16
CA ILE A 21 -3.40 8.45 2.58
C ILE A 21 -4.66 7.66 2.22
N LEU A 22 -4.78 7.17 0.98
CA LEU A 22 -5.93 6.35 0.56
C LEU A 22 -6.09 5.11 1.44
N SER A 23 -4.98 4.43 1.77
CA SER A 23 -4.99 3.25 2.64
C SER A 23 -5.36 3.59 4.09
N ALA A 24 -4.86 4.69 4.63
CA ALA A 24 -5.09 5.08 6.03
C ALA A 24 -6.54 5.50 6.30
N PHE A 25 -7.18 6.15 5.33
CA PHE A 25 -8.55 6.65 5.46
C PHE A 25 -9.58 5.75 4.78
N ASN A 26 -9.20 4.58 4.27
CA ASN A 26 -10.07 3.66 3.52
C ASN A 26 -10.85 4.38 2.39
N LEU A 27 -10.25 5.40 1.79
CA LEU A 27 -10.89 6.20 0.77
C LEU A 27 -11.12 5.39 -0.50
N SER A 28 -12.31 5.54 -1.08
CA SER A 28 -12.67 4.95 -2.36
C SER A 28 -12.47 5.97 -3.48
N PHE A 29 -11.74 5.57 -4.51
CA PHE A 29 -11.58 6.38 -5.72
C PHE A 29 -11.95 5.53 -6.95
N PHE A 30 -12.97 5.91 -7.68
CA PHE A 30 -13.54 5.13 -8.79
C PHE A 30 -13.86 3.66 -8.46
N GLY A 31 -14.41 3.39 -7.25
CA GLY A 31 -14.72 2.03 -6.79
C GLY A 31 -13.48 1.20 -6.43
N ILE A 32 -12.31 1.81 -6.39
CA ILE A 32 -11.06 1.18 -5.97
C ILE A 32 -10.73 1.62 -4.53
N ARG A 33 -10.35 0.66 -3.69
CA ARG A 33 -9.84 0.91 -2.33
C ARG A 33 -8.51 0.20 -2.13
N VAL A 34 -7.68 0.75 -1.25
CA VAL A 34 -6.40 0.17 -0.87
C VAL A 34 -6.45 -0.22 0.60
N PHE A 35 -6.15 -1.48 0.89
CA PHE A 35 -6.06 -1.97 2.26
C PHE A 35 -4.67 -2.52 2.56
N ARG A 36 -4.31 -2.48 3.84
CA ARG A 36 -3.15 -3.19 4.35
C ARG A 36 -3.60 -4.42 5.09
N VAL A 37 -2.99 -5.56 4.77
CA VAL A 37 -3.27 -6.84 5.44
C VAL A 37 -2.80 -6.75 6.89
N GLY A 38 -3.74 -6.92 7.82
CA GLY A 38 -3.50 -6.77 9.26
C GLY A 38 -3.20 -8.09 9.99
N SER A 39 -3.58 -9.23 9.42
CA SER A 39 -3.44 -10.54 10.05
C SER A 39 -2.93 -11.61 9.10
N GLY A 40 -2.52 -12.75 9.63
CA GLY A 40 -2.04 -13.90 8.85
C GLY A 40 -3.13 -14.87 8.38
N SER A 41 -4.41 -14.52 8.49
CA SER A 41 -5.53 -15.42 8.13
C SER A 41 -5.51 -15.87 6.67
N MET A 42 -4.87 -15.11 5.79
CA MET A 42 -4.74 -15.40 4.36
C MET A 42 -3.34 -15.90 3.96
N GLU A 43 -2.48 -16.26 4.92
CA GLU A 43 -1.18 -16.87 4.61
C GLU A 43 -1.35 -18.27 4.03
N PRO A 44 -0.49 -18.69 3.11
CA PRO A 44 0.68 -17.99 2.56
C PRO A 44 0.35 -17.01 1.42
N TYR A 45 -0.91 -16.93 0.98
CA TYR A 45 -1.31 -16.13 -0.18
C TYR A 45 -1.11 -14.63 0.05
N LEU A 46 -1.61 -14.09 1.18
CA LEU A 46 -1.34 -12.72 1.64
C LEU A 46 -0.55 -12.77 2.94
N LYS A 47 0.45 -11.94 3.08
CA LYS A 47 1.22 -11.78 4.32
C LYS A 47 0.85 -10.49 5.03
N VAL A 48 1.07 -10.48 6.33
CA VAL A 48 0.92 -9.25 7.13
C VAL A 48 1.74 -8.11 6.53
N ASN A 49 1.14 -6.94 6.45
CA ASN A 49 1.65 -5.73 5.79
C ASN A 49 1.65 -5.75 4.25
N ASP A 50 1.18 -6.78 3.58
CA ASP A 50 0.92 -6.66 2.13
C ASP A 50 -0.10 -5.52 1.90
N LEU A 51 0.09 -4.73 0.83
CA LEU A 51 -0.94 -3.82 0.32
C LEU A 51 -1.76 -4.54 -0.73
N ILE A 52 -3.07 -4.46 -0.60
CA ILE A 52 -4.00 -5.01 -1.57
C ILE A 52 -4.85 -3.91 -2.18
N ILE A 53 -5.09 -4.02 -3.47
CA ILE A 53 -6.05 -3.19 -4.18
C ILE A 53 -7.30 -4.01 -4.41
N ILE A 54 -8.42 -3.50 -3.95
CA ILE A 54 -9.74 -4.08 -4.19
C ILE A 54 -10.56 -3.18 -5.10
N LYS A 55 -11.43 -3.78 -5.88
CA LYS A 55 -12.38 -3.09 -6.76
C LYS A 55 -13.78 -3.64 -6.52
N ASN A 56 -14.75 -2.75 -6.37
CA ASN A 56 -16.16 -3.13 -6.33
C ASN A 56 -16.57 -3.70 -7.70
N GLN A 57 -17.29 -4.81 -7.69
CA GLN A 57 -17.78 -5.50 -8.89
C GLN A 57 -19.23 -5.94 -8.68
N SER A 58 -19.95 -6.11 -9.79
CA SER A 58 -21.33 -6.60 -9.76
C SER A 58 -21.44 -8.10 -9.52
N ASN A 59 -20.37 -8.85 -9.81
CA ASN A 59 -20.37 -10.30 -9.64
C ASN A 59 -19.07 -10.81 -8.99
N TYR A 60 -19.21 -11.85 -8.17
CA TYR A 60 -18.14 -12.53 -7.46
C TYR A 60 -18.26 -14.01 -7.64
N GLU A 61 -17.14 -14.73 -7.80
CA GLU A 61 -17.07 -16.15 -8.08
C GLU A 61 -16.35 -16.91 -6.95
N ILE A 62 -16.58 -18.20 -6.86
CA ILE A 62 -15.84 -19.09 -5.96
C ILE A 62 -14.34 -18.97 -6.27
N ASN A 63 -13.52 -18.98 -5.25
CA ASN A 63 -12.08 -18.70 -5.23
C ASN A 63 -11.67 -17.23 -5.35
N ASP A 64 -12.60 -16.29 -5.55
CA ASP A 64 -12.26 -14.88 -5.45
C ASP A 64 -11.85 -14.53 -4.02
N VAL A 65 -10.81 -13.68 -3.91
CA VAL A 65 -10.45 -13.06 -2.64
C VAL A 65 -11.18 -11.73 -2.56
N ILE A 66 -12.06 -11.62 -1.58
CA ILE A 66 -12.92 -10.44 -1.39
C ILE A 66 -12.61 -9.78 -0.05
N THR A 67 -12.88 -8.48 0.03
CA THR A 67 -12.95 -7.75 1.28
C THR A 67 -14.40 -7.42 1.55
N PHE A 68 -14.86 -7.73 2.75
CA PHE A 68 -16.22 -7.43 3.22
C PHE A 68 -16.19 -6.74 4.57
N GLU A 69 -17.29 -6.08 4.92
CA GLU A 69 -17.44 -5.40 6.19
C GLU A 69 -18.22 -6.27 7.17
N ASP A 70 -17.66 -6.45 8.36
CA ASP A 70 -18.32 -7.11 9.48
C ASP A 70 -18.01 -6.38 10.79
N ASN A 71 -19.06 -5.95 11.51
CA ASN A 71 -18.96 -5.24 12.79
C ASN A 71 -17.97 -4.06 12.76
N ASN A 72 -18.04 -3.21 11.74
CA ASN A 72 -17.15 -2.06 11.48
C ASN A 72 -15.68 -2.43 11.22
N ASN A 73 -15.40 -3.70 10.95
CA ASN A 73 -14.09 -4.17 10.54
C ASN A 73 -14.11 -4.62 9.08
N TYR A 74 -12.98 -4.48 8.41
CA TYR A 74 -12.79 -5.02 7.06
C TYR A 74 -12.04 -6.34 7.15
N ILE A 75 -12.66 -7.40 6.62
CA ILE A 75 -12.11 -8.76 6.58
C ILE A 75 -11.85 -9.12 5.13
N THR A 76 -10.68 -9.72 4.86
CA THR A 76 -10.31 -10.14 3.51
C THR A 76 -10.10 -11.65 3.51
N HIS A 77 -11.02 -12.39 2.88
CA HIS A 77 -10.98 -13.85 2.82
C HIS A 77 -11.38 -14.35 1.43
N ARG A 78 -11.25 -15.64 1.21
CA ARG A 78 -11.57 -16.31 -0.06
C ARG A 78 -13.00 -16.85 -0.04
N ILE A 79 -13.73 -16.65 -1.13
CA ILE A 79 -15.05 -17.27 -1.32
C ILE A 79 -14.87 -18.77 -1.52
N ILE A 80 -15.53 -19.57 -0.69
CA ILE A 80 -15.54 -21.03 -0.77
C ILE A 80 -16.91 -21.57 -1.21
N GLU A 81 -17.99 -20.80 -0.98
CA GLU A 81 -19.34 -21.21 -1.31
C GLU A 81 -20.18 -19.99 -1.66
N LYS A 82 -21.15 -20.18 -2.56
CA LYS A 82 -22.08 -19.14 -2.99
C LYS A 82 -23.46 -19.74 -3.23
N GLU A 83 -24.44 -19.27 -2.51
CA GLU A 83 -25.84 -19.65 -2.62
C GLU A 83 -26.71 -18.41 -2.84
N GLY A 84 -27.02 -18.08 -4.08
CA GLY A 84 -27.72 -16.86 -4.44
C GLY A 84 -26.93 -15.61 -3.99
N ASP A 85 -27.50 -14.84 -3.06
CA ASP A 85 -26.86 -13.65 -2.49
C ASP A 85 -26.07 -13.92 -1.19
N LEU A 86 -26.11 -15.17 -0.70
CA LEU A 86 -25.32 -15.59 0.45
C LEU A 86 -23.95 -16.12 -0.01
N ILE A 87 -22.91 -15.64 0.65
CA ILE A 87 -21.52 -15.97 0.32
C ILE A 87 -20.81 -16.40 1.60
N THR A 88 -20.24 -17.61 1.55
CA THR A 88 -19.41 -18.14 2.62
C THR A 88 -17.94 -17.96 2.25
N THR A 89 -17.19 -17.37 3.15
CA THR A 89 -15.76 -17.14 2.98
C THR A 89 -14.93 -17.95 3.96
N LYS A 90 -13.63 -18.02 3.69
CA LYS A 90 -12.66 -18.62 4.60
C LYS A 90 -11.29 -17.99 4.39
N GLY A 91 -10.59 -17.71 5.48
CA GLY A 91 -9.16 -17.38 5.41
C GLY A 91 -8.34 -18.59 5.00
N ASP A 92 -7.39 -18.41 4.08
CA ASP A 92 -6.55 -19.50 3.56
C ASP A 92 -5.81 -20.26 4.67
N ASN A 93 -5.51 -19.57 5.78
CA ASN A 93 -4.83 -20.13 6.97
C ASN A 93 -5.79 -20.46 8.13
N ASN A 94 -7.09 -20.30 7.95
CA ASN A 94 -8.07 -20.59 8.99
C ASN A 94 -8.51 -22.07 8.94
N ASN A 95 -8.83 -22.65 10.09
CA ASN A 95 -9.36 -24.02 10.16
C ASN A 95 -10.88 -24.10 9.92
N THR A 96 -11.59 -22.99 10.17
CA THR A 96 -13.07 -22.91 10.07
C THR A 96 -13.50 -21.93 9.01
N ASN A 97 -14.69 -22.16 8.47
CA ASN A 97 -15.37 -21.23 7.58
C ASN A 97 -15.89 -20.04 8.37
N ASP A 98 -16.00 -18.88 7.69
CA ASP A 98 -16.70 -17.74 8.24
C ASP A 98 -18.23 -17.96 8.17
N PRO A 99 -19.01 -17.29 9.00
CA PRO A 99 -20.47 -17.23 8.80
C PRO A 99 -20.79 -16.66 7.42
N SER A 100 -21.88 -17.18 6.79
CA SER A 100 -22.32 -16.66 5.50
C SER A 100 -22.73 -15.19 5.61
N ILE A 101 -22.30 -14.40 4.65
CA ILE A 101 -22.57 -12.95 4.57
C ILE A 101 -23.43 -12.65 3.34
N SER A 102 -24.21 -11.56 3.42
CA SER A 102 -24.92 -11.03 2.25
C SER A 102 -23.90 -10.38 1.29
N LYS A 103 -24.13 -10.53 0.00
CA LYS A 103 -23.37 -9.89 -1.07
C LYS A 103 -23.22 -8.37 -0.88
N GLU A 104 -24.21 -7.72 -0.25
CA GLU A 104 -24.20 -6.28 0.02
C GLU A 104 -23.08 -5.84 0.97
N LYS A 105 -22.62 -6.75 1.85
CA LYS A 105 -21.49 -6.48 2.76
C LYS A 105 -20.15 -6.47 2.04
N ILE A 106 -20.09 -6.92 0.79
CA ILE A 106 -18.83 -6.98 0.03
C ILE A 106 -18.41 -5.61 -0.44
N VAL A 107 -17.25 -5.20 -0.02
CA VAL A 107 -16.62 -3.92 -0.40
C VAL A 107 -15.97 -4.03 -1.78
N GLY A 108 -15.40 -5.20 -2.10
CA GLY A 108 -14.85 -5.47 -3.42
C GLY A 108 -13.98 -6.73 -3.48
N LYS A 109 -13.61 -7.09 -4.70
CA LYS A 109 -12.69 -8.18 -5.05
C LYS A 109 -11.26 -7.65 -5.12
N MET A 110 -10.33 -8.42 -4.60
CA MET A 110 -8.90 -8.13 -4.75
C MET A 110 -8.47 -8.30 -6.21
N ILE A 111 -7.87 -7.24 -6.76
CA ILE A 111 -7.35 -7.22 -8.13
C ILE A 111 -5.82 -7.24 -8.18
N TYR A 112 -5.16 -6.67 -7.17
CA TYR A 112 -3.70 -6.66 -7.06
C TYR A 112 -3.22 -6.74 -5.61
N LYS A 113 -2.01 -7.30 -5.42
CA LYS A 113 -1.28 -7.30 -4.15
C LYS A 113 0.15 -6.84 -4.35
N PHE A 114 0.64 -6.02 -3.43
CA PHE A 114 1.99 -5.47 -3.43
C PHE A 114 2.69 -5.77 -2.12
N ARG A 115 3.58 -6.77 -2.11
CA ARG A 115 4.32 -7.18 -0.92
C ARG A 115 5.41 -6.19 -0.55
N ILE A 116 6.26 -5.84 -1.50
CA ILE A 116 7.41 -4.95 -1.27
C ILE A 116 6.93 -3.55 -0.89
N LEU A 117 5.94 -3.00 -1.59
CA LEU A 117 5.38 -1.68 -1.29
C LEU A 117 4.67 -1.66 0.06
N GLY A 118 3.99 -2.74 0.43
CA GLY A 118 3.35 -2.89 1.73
C GLY A 118 4.35 -2.89 2.87
N PHE A 119 5.39 -3.70 2.78
CA PHE A 119 6.47 -3.73 3.76
C PHE A 119 7.21 -2.38 3.85
N LEU A 120 7.53 -1.76 2.72
CA LEU A 120 8.19 -0.45 2.69
C LEU A 120 7.30 0.63 3.30
N SER A 121 5.99 0.64 3.00
CA SER A 121 5.06 1.59 3.58
C SER A 121 4.90 1.40 5.09
N TYR A 122 4.87 0.17 5.58
CA TYR A 122 4.87 -0.14 7.00
C TYR A 122 6.14 0.40 7.70
N LEU A 123 7.30 0.16 7.10
CA LEU A 123 8.58 0.62 7.64
C LEU A 123 8.62 2.16 7.71
N LEU A 124 8.19 2.85 6.65
CA LEU A 124 8.24 4.31 6.55
C LEU A 124 7.17 5.03 7.39
N LEU A 125 6.10 4.37 7.79
CA LEU A 125 5.10 4.94 8.70
C LEU A 125 5.53 4.87 10.18
N LYS A 126 6.59 4.15 10.51
CA LYS A 126 7.13 4.14 11.87
C LYS A 126 7.78 5.51 12.20
N PRO A 127 7.56 6.07 13.41
CA PRO A 127 8.13 7.37 13.78
C PRO A 127 9.65 7.40 13.68
N PHE A 128 10.33 6.28 13.94
CA PHE A 128 11.76 6.12 13.77
C PHE A 128 12.24 6.37 12.32
N SER A 129 11.46 5.99 11.33
CA SER A 129 11.80 6.19 9.92
C SER A 129 11.79 7.67 9.53
N TRP A 130 10.88 8.45 10.09
CA TRP A 130 10.84 9.91 9.91
C TRP A 130 12.07 10.57 10.51
N ALA A 131 12.52 10.13 11.69
CA ALA A 131 13.75 10.60 12.29
C ALA A 131 14.97 10.33 11.39
N LEU A 132 15.08 9.13 10.81
CA LEU A 132 16.13 8.80 9.86
C LEU A 132 16.07 9.65 8.58
N ILE A 133 14.90 9.87 8.02
CA ILE A 133 14.72 10.73 6.84
C ILE A 133 15.13 12.17 7.18
N PHE A 134 14.76 12.66 8.34
CA PHE A 134 15.15 14.01 8.80
C PHE A 134 16.67 14.13 8.96
N VAL A 135 17.31 13.20 9.65
CA VAL A 135 18.77 13.17 9.82
C VAL A 135 19.48 13.07 8.46
N PHE A 136 19.03 12.19 7.58
CA PHE A 136 19.61 12.05 6.25
C PHE A 136 19.46 13.32 5.40
N SER A 137 18.29 13.96 5.43
CA SER A 137 18.06 15.21 4.70
C SER A 137 18.94 16.34 5.24
N ALA A 138 19.12 16.43 6.56
CA ALA A 138 20.01 17.39 7.18
C ALA A 138 21.47 17.18 6.76
N LEU A 139 21.94 15.92 6.74
CA LEU A 139 23.27 15.57 6.25
C LEU A 139 23.48 15.95 4.78
N VAL A 140 22.50 15.67 3.92
CA VAL A 140 22.57 16.05 2.48
C VAL A 140 22.63 17.57 2.30
N ILE A 141 21.92 18.35 3.15
CA ILE A 141 21.98 19.83 3.12
C ILE A 141 23.34 20.33 3.60
N MET A 142 23.93 19.68 4.61
CA MET A 142 25.23 20.06 5.16
C MET A 142 26.41 19.77 4.22
N ILE A 143 26.28 18.82 3.29
CA ILE A 143 27.29 18.56 2.25
C ILE A 143 27.23 19.72 1.24
N LYS A 144 27.94 20.81 1.53
CA LYS A 144 28.14 21.89 0.55
C LYS A 144 28.89 21.34 -0.67
N PRO A 145 28.44 21.65 -1.89
CA PRO A 145 29.25 21.35 -3.06
C PRO A 145 30.57 22.07 -2.90
N VAL A 146 31.69 21.34 -3.01
CA VAL A 146 33.03 21.93 -3.09
C VAL A 146 33.03 22.87 -4.29
N GLU A 147 33.01 24.17 -4.03
CA GLU A 147 33.10 25.18 -5.05
C GLU A 147 34.48 25.02 -5.69
N LYS A 148 34.51 24.61 -6.98
CA LYS A 148 35.74 24.60 -7.74
C LYS A 148 36.27 26.03 -7.74
N ALA A 149 37.33 26.29 -6.96
CA ALA A 149 38.09 27.49 -7.02
C ALA A 149 38.54 27.67 -8.48
N ASN A 150 37.88 28.55 -9.22
CA ASN A 150 38.26 28.94 -10.53
C ASN A 150 39.58 29.72 -10.40
N GLY A 151 40.69 29.01 -10.67
CA GLY A 151 42.01 29.61 -10.86
C GLY A 151 42.03 30.50 -12.10
N LYS A 152 41.47 31.70 -11.96
CA LYS A 152 41.69 32.81 -12.89
C LYS A 152 42.39 33.95 -12.17
N HIS A 153 43.63 33.72 -11.79
CA HIS A 153 44.56 34.81 -11.54
C HIS A 153 45.97 34.31 -11.79
N MET A 154 46.41 34.45 -13.01
CA MET A 154 47.83 34.76 -13.30
C MET A 154 47.99 34.82 -14.81
N LEU A 155 47.92 35.97 -15.36
CA LEU A 155 48.69 36.44 -16.52
C LEU A 155 48.41 37.95 -16.70
N ARG A 156 49.07 38.73 -15.86
CA ARG A 156 49.44 40.13 -16.18
C ARG A 156 50.87 40.35 -15.69
N ARG A 157 51.79 40.14 -16.57
CA ARG A 157 53.02 40.93 -16.72
C ARG A 157 53.57 40.73 -18.12
#